data_79b118bd3f2c71bad002140e04d7296f
#
_entry.id   79b118bd3f2c71bad002140e04d7296f
#
_cell.length_a   1.000
_cell.length_b   1.000
_cell.length_c   1.000
_cell.angle_alpha   90.00
_cell.angle_beta   90.00
_cell.angle_gamma   90.00
#
_symmetry.space_group_name_H-M   'P 1'
#
loop_
_entity.id
_entity.type
_entity.pdbx_description
1 polymer ?
#
loop_
_entity_poly.entity_id
_entity_poly.type
_entity_poly.pdbx_seq_one_letter_code
_entity_poly.pdbx_strand_id
1 'polypeptide(L)'
;IEGADGPAHETMGMFLVDTDNPGYEVGDPNLNIMMDGITSDVHLRDCRVGADQLVGEVGDGLPLALSWVNWRRAGRAGMCAGMGRYLLDRMLTYAKERETFGEPIGTNQAVQWPIVETATEIHALREFGTALLGAYDSEANLHDLRQPATARRKLSMLKYYPEDRLFDWADRAIQVLGGYGLMRAGGVERVFRVARNLRIPAGTTEVQKRTIAKTLGLE
;
A
#
# COMPACT_ATOMS: atom_id res chain seq x y z
N ILE A 1 15.93 22.59 9.69
CA ILE A 1 17.16 22.96 10.41
C ILE A 1 17.01 24.39 10.89
N GLU A 2 17.20 24.60 12.19
CA GLU A 2 17.09 25.93 12.80
C GLU A 2 18.14 26.87 12.19
N GLY A 3 17.72 28.07 11.77
CA GLY A 3 18.59 29.07 11.12
C GLY A 3 18.83 28.89 9.63
N ALA A 4 18.23 27.88 8.98
CA ALA A 4 18.27 27.79 7.54
C ALA A 4 17.24 28.75 6.92
N ASP A 5 17.69 29.64 6.04
CA ASP A 5 16.84 30.55 5.29
C ASP A 5 16.22 29.82 4.08
N GLY A 6 14.91 29.82 3.98
CA GLY A 6 14.20 29.24 2.86
C GLY A 6 12.91 28.50 3.22
N PRO A 7 12.15 28.02 2.23
CA PRO A 7 10.96 27.24 2.47
C PRO A 7 11.31 25.89 3.10
N ALA A 8 10.42 25.37 3.96
CA ALA A 8 10.68 24.15 4.75
C ALA A 8 11.16 22.94 3.90
N HIS A 9 10.70 22.81 2.67
CA HIS A 9 11.10 21.71 1.77
C HIS A 9 12.54 21.85 1.21
N GLU A 10 13.17 23.01 1.36
CA GLU A 10 14.57 23.27 0.99
C GLU A 10 15.50 23.27 2.20
N THR A 11 14.94 23.23 3.41
CA THR A 11 15.69 23.34 4.68
C THR A 11 15.55 22.09 5.56
N MET A 12 14.85 21.05 5.06
CA MET A 12 14.70 19.78 5.78
C MET A 12 15.91 18.88 5.55
N GLY A 13 16.45 18.30 6.63
CA GLY A 13 17.41 17.22 6.60
C GLY A 13 16.76 15.88 6.94
N MET A 14 17.34 14.79 6.47
CA MET A 14 17.00 13.44 6.88
C MET A 14 18.17 12.87 7.69
N PHE A 15 17.90 12.33 8.86
CA PHE A 15 18.91 11.79 9.77
C PHE A 15 18.64 10.33 10.09
N LEU A 16 19.70 9.54 10.18
CA LEU A 16 19.65 8.23 10.81
C LEU A 16 19.82 8.42 12.32
N VAL A 17 18.89 7.88 13.09
CA VAL A 17 18.93 7.92 14.54
C VAL A 17 19.07 6.49 15.04
N ASP A 18 20.13 6.20 15.78
CA ASP A 18 20.32 4.91 16.43
C ASP A 18 19.26 4.70 17.52
N THR A 19 18.72 3.51 17.60
CA THR A 19 17.67 3.18 18.57
C THR A 19 18.17 3.10 20.03
N ASP A 20 19.47 3.05 20.23
CA ASP A 20 20.12 3.15 21.54
C ASP A 20 20.50 4.58 21.95
N ASN A 21 20.17 5.57 21.10
CA ASN A 21 20.32 6.99 21.44
C ASN A 21 19.50 7.30 22.69
N PRO A 22 20.10 7.91 23.76
CA PRO A 22 19.42 8.14 25.02
C PRO A 22 18.21 9.09 24.91
N GLY A 23 18.15 9.86 23.83
CA GLY A 23 16.99 10.74 23.54
C GLY A 23 15.89 10.07 22.69
N TYR A 24 16.06 8.81 22.28
CA TYR A 24 15.08 8.07 21.49
C TYR A 24 14.30 7.10 22.37
N GLU A 25 12.98 7.29 22.44
CA GLU A 25 12.08 6.48 23.26
C GLU A 25 10.91 5.99 22.39
N VAL A 26 10.63 4.70 22.45
CA VAL A 26 9.46 4.10 21.78
C VAL A 26 8.40 3.82 22.85
N GLY A 27 7.21 4.35 22.64
CA GLY A 27 6.06 4.08 23.50
C GLY A 27 5.46 2.70 23.30
N ASP A 28 4.42 2.40 24.05
CA ASP A 28 3.68 1.15 23.95
C ASP A 28 3.13 0.92 22.54
N PRO A 29 3.07 -0.33 22.07
CA PRO A 29 2.49 -0.65 20.77
C PRO A 29 1.02 -0.24 20.66
N ASN A 30 0.69 0.55 19.64
CA ASN A 30 -0.68 0.91 19.32
C ASN A 30 -1.39 -0.24 18.65
N LEU A 31 -2.40 -0.82 19.31
CA LEU A 31 -3.27 -1.82 18.70
C LEU A 31 -4.16 -1.15 17.65
N ASN A 32 -4.07 -1.63 16.44
CA ASN A 32 -4.86 -1.14 15.30
C ASN A 32 -5.55 -2.31 14.58
N ILE A 33 -6.14 -2.05 13.41
CA ILE A 33 -6.84 -3.07 12.61
C ILE A 33 -5.92 -4.26 12.23
N MET A 34 -4.60 -4.05 12.21
CA MET A 34 -3.62 -5.12 11.96
C MET A 34 -3.40 -6.01 13.18
N MET A 35 -3.81 -5.57 14.36
CA MET A 35 -3.78 -6.27 15.65
C MET A 35 -2.38 -6.57 16.24
N ASP A 36 -1.33 -6.34 15.49
CA ASP A 36 0.02 -6.82 15.82
C ASP A 36 0.91 -5.70 16.40
N GLY A 37 0.34 -4.55 16.82
CA GLY A 37 1.09 -3.46 17.42
C GLY A 37 2.26 -2.95 16.54
N ILE A 38 2.03 -2.88 15.23
CA ILE A 38 3.06 -2.50 14.24
C ILE A 38 3.38 -1.01 14.23
N THR A 39 2.72 -0.23 15.05
CA THR A 39 2.94 1.20 15.20
C THR A 39 3.03 1.54 16.68
N SER A 40 3.91 2.48 17.02
CA SER A 40 4.07 3.02 18.36
C SER A 40 4.32 4.52 18.24
N ASP A 41 4.08 5.25 19.31
CA ASP A 41 4.55 6.62 19.42
C ASP A 41 6.08 6.62 19.56
N VAL A 42 6.74 7.55 18.90
CA VAL A 42 8.18 7.77 19.02
C VAL A 42 8.40 9.15 19.61
N HIS A 43 9.12 9.21 20.71
CA HIS A 43 9.48 10.44 21.39
C HIS A 43 10.97 10.73 21.19
N LEU A 44 11.28 11.93 20.72
CA LEU A 44 12.65 12.42 20.59
C LEU A 44 12.81 13.57 21.60
N ARG A 45 13.61 13.33 22.66
CA ARG A 45 13.85 14.32 23.72
C ARG A 45 15.34 14.52 23.86
N ASP A 46 15.81 15.72 23.55
CA ASP A 46 17.25 16.03 23.53
C ASP A 46 18.08 14.98 22.76
N CYS A 47 17.46 14.42 21.71
CA CYS A 47 18.05 13.40 20.85
C CYS A 47 19.12 14.04 19.97
N ARG A 48 20.39 13.90 20.35
CA ARG A 48 21.52 14.47 19.64
C ARG A 48 22.03 13.49 18.60
N VAL A 49 22.23 13.96 17.38
CA VAL A 49 22.77 13.20 16.25
C VAL A 49 23.99 13.92 15.68
N GLY A 50 24.98 13.17 15.25
CA GLY A 50 26.18 13.72 14.59
C GLY A 50 25.91 14.17 13.16
N ALA A 51 26.75 15.00 12.63
CA ALA A 51 26.68 15.45 11.22
C ALA A 51 26.86 14.28 10.23
N ASP A 52 27.57 13.26 10.64
CA ASP A 52 27.80 12.00 9.90
C ASP A 52 26.55 11.12 9.79
N GLN A 53 25.52 11.39 10.59
CA GLN A 53 24.20 10.73 10.53
C GLN A 53 23.23 11.43 9.56
N LEU A 54 23.61 12.57 8.97
CA LEU A 54 22.83 13.22 7.92
C LEU A 54 22.87 12.37 6.64
N VAL A 55 21.71 12.05 6.11
CA VAL A 55 21.54 11.33 4.83
C VAL A 55 21.41 12.34 3.70
N GLY A 56 22.37 12.35 2.77
CA GLY A 56 22.45 13.37 1.72
C GLY A 56 22.89 14.71 2.27
N GLU A 57 22.33 15.79 1.75
CA GLU A 57 22.64 17.16 2.14
C GLU A 57 21.45 17.85 2.81
N VAL A 58 21.68 19.01 3.39
CA VAL A 58 20.60 19.87 3.89
C VAL A 58 19.72 20.31 2.71
N GLY A 59 18.43 20.09 2.81
CA GLY A 59 17.47 20.30 1.72
C GLY A 59 17.03 19.01 1.02
N ASP A 60 17.78 17.92 1.16
CA ASP A 60 17.42 16.62 0.57
C ASP A 60 16.36 15.83 1.34
N GLY A 61 16.04 16.24 2.56
CA GLY A 61 15.17 15.44 3.46
C GLY A 61 13.81 15.11 2.88
N LEU A 62 13.07 16.11 2.40
CA LEU A 62 11.75 15.88 1.77
C LEU A 62 11.86 15.10 0.44
N PRO A 63 12.77 15.47 -0.47
CA PRO A 63 13.03 14.70 -1.67
C PRO A 63 13.30 13.22 -1.42
N LEU A 64 14.20 12.89 -0.51
CA LEU A 64 14.53 11.49 -0.14
C LEU A 64 13.31 10.74 0.41
N ALA A 65 12.52 11.38 1.30
CA ALA A 65 11.29 10.79 1.81
C ALA A 65 10.27 10.52 0.70
N LEU A 66 10.11 11.44 -0.26
CA LEU A 66 9.21 11.26 -1.41
C LEU A 66 9.70 10.18 -2.37
N SER A 67 10.99 10.06 -2.60
CA SER A 67 11.58 8.97 -3.40
C SER A 67 11.23 7.61 -2.80
N TRP A 68 11.44 7.42 -1.48
CA TRP A 68 11.04 6.19 -0.79
C TRP A 68 9.54 5.90 -0.90
N VAL A 69 8.69 6.93 -0.75
CA VAL A 69 7.24 6.79 -0.92
C VAL A 69 6.88 6.36 -2.34
N ASN A 70 7.55 6.90 -3.36
CA ASN A 70 7.34 6.54 -4.77
C ASN A 70 7.70 5.08 -5.04
N TRP A 71 8.80 4.58 -4.49
CA TRP A 71 9.17 3.17 -4.52
C TRP A 71 8.05 2.27 -3.98
N ARG A 72 7.50 2.62 -2.84
CA ARG A 72 6.39 1.89 -2.24
C ARG A 72 5.12 1.92 -3.10
N ARG A 73 4.84 3.05 -3.76
CA ARG A 73 3.69 3.18 -4.67
C ARG A 73 3.86 2.32 -5.93
N ALA A 74 5.04 2.32 -6.51
CA ALA A 74 5.35 1.52 -7.70
C ALA A 74 5.10 0.02 -7.48
N GLY A 75 5.50 -0.52 -6.32
CA GLY A 75 5.33 -1.93 -5.98
C GLY A 75 3.89 -2.36 -5.64
N ARG A 76 2.93 -1.42 -5.52
CA ARG A 76 1.58 -1.75 -5.02
C ARG A 76 0.79 -2.67 -5.95
N ALA A 77 0.89 -2.49 -7.25
CA ALA A 77 0.17 -3.34 -8.20
C ALA A 77 0.59 -4.81 -8.09
N GLY A 78 1.90 -5.08 -8.02
CA GLY A 78 2.44 -6.44 -7.86
C GLY A 78 2.05 -7.06 -6.51
N MET A 79 2.16 -6.30 -5.42
CA MET A 79 1.79 -6.76 -4.08
C MET A 79 0.29 -7.10 -4.00
N CYS A 80 -0.58 -6.22 -4.52
CA CYS A 80 -2.02 -6.45 -4.50
C CYS A 80 -2.43 -7.62 -5.42
N ALA A 81 -1.80 -7.76 -6.58
CA ALA A 81 -2.03 -8.90 -7.46
C ALA A 81 -1.63 -10.23 -6.80
N GLY A 82 -0.51 -10.27 -6.06
CA GLY A 82 -0.08 -11.45 -5.31
C GLY A 82 -1.06 -11.83 -4.20
N MET A 83 -1.52 -10.87 -3.41
CA MET A 83 -2.56 -11.12 -2.40
C MET A 83 -3.91 -11.51 -3.03
N GLY A 84 -4.28 -10.88 -4.14
CA GLY A 84 -5.48 -11.24 -4.91
C GLY A 84 -5.42 -12.69 -5.40
N ARG A 85 -4.27 -13.14 -5.89
CA ARG A 85 -4.07 -14.55 -6.28
C ARG A 85 -4.26 -15.50 -5.12
N TYR A 86 -3.70 -15.18 -3.95
CA TYR A 86 -3.94 -15.96 -2.73
C TYR A 86 -5.43 -16.06 -2.39
N LEU A 87 -6.16 -14.94 -2.42
CA LEU A 87 -7.60 -14.93 -2.18
C LEU A 87 -8.37 -15.79 -3.19
N LEU A 88 -8.03 -15.68 -4.46
CA LEU A 88 -8.64 -16.46 -5.54
C LEU A 88 -8.42 -17.97 -5.33
N ASP A 89 -7.20 -18.38 -5.00
CA ASP A 89 -6.89 -19.79 -4.74
C ASP A 89 -7.67 -20.32 -3.53
N ARG A 90 -7.84 -19.50 -2.47
CA ARG A 90 -8.67 -19.85 -1.30
C ARG A 90 -10.15 -20.00 -1.66
N MET A 91 -10.70 -19.06 -2.44
CA MET A 91 -12.09 -19.15 -2.91
C MET A 91 -12.32 -20.40 -3.77
N LEU A 92 -11.42 -20.67 -4.71
CA LEU A 92 -11.50 -21.84 -5.61
C LEU A 92 -11.46 -23.16 -4.86
N THR A 93 -10.54 -23.31 -3.92
CA THR A 93 -10.42 -24.52 -3.09
C THR A 93 -11.68 -24.71 -2.27
N TYR A 94 -12.11 -23.70 -1.54
CA TYR A 94 -13.28 -23.79 -0.68
C TYR A 94 -14.58 -24.07 -1.48
N ALA A 95 -14.76 -23.41 -2.62
CA ALA A 95 -15.94 -23.62 -3.45
C ALA A 95 -16.06 -25.04 -4.02
N LYS A 96 -14.94 -25.74 -4.21
CA LYS A 96 -14.89 -27.13 -4.70
C LYS A 96 -15.09 -28.15 -3.59
N GLU A 97 -14.66 -27.84 -2.37
CA GLU A 97 -14.65 -28.78 -1.23
C GLU A 97 -15.86 -28.62 -0.34
N ARG A 98 -16.39 -27.39 -0.20
CA ARG A 98 -17.54 -27.14 0.68
C ARG A 98 -18.83 -27.57 0.01
N GLU A 99 -19.55 -28.48 0.64
CA GLU A 99 -20.87 -28.94 0.19
C GLU A 99 -22.02 -28.32 1.00
N THR A 100 -23.09 -27.97 0.31
CA THR A 100 -24.40 -27.60 0.87
C THR A 100 -25.47 -28.19 -0.01
N PHE A 101 -26.55 -28.64 0.59
CA PHE A 101 -27.66 -29.29 -0.13
C PHE A 101 -27.23 -30.46 -1.02
N GLY A 102 -26.14 -31.16 -0.66
CA GLY A 102 -25.66 -32.36 -1.35
C GLY A 102 -24.74 -32.15 -2.50
N GLU A 103 -24.34 -30.91 -2.80
CA GLU A 103 -23.43 -30.56 -3.87
C GLU A 103 -22.37 -29.52 -3.43
N PRO A 104 -21.18 -29.47 -4.08
CA PRO A 104 -20.22 -28.41 -3.88
C PRO A 104 -20.83 -27.03 -4.13
N ILE A 105 -20.53 -26.05 -3.27
CA ILE A 105 -21.09 -24.69 -3.43
C ILE A 105 -20.64 -24.01 -4.75
N GLY A 106 -19.53 -24.45 -5.33
CA GLY A 106 -19.03 -23.98 -6.61
C GLY A 106 -19.92 -24.28 -7.82
N THR A 107 -20.95 -25.15 -7.68
CA THR A 107 -21.98 -25.36 -8.72
C THR A 107 -22.98 -24.20 -8.79
N ASN A 108 -23.06 -23.38 -7.74
CA ASN A 108 -23.98 -22.26 -7.66
C ASN A 108 -23.40 -21.02 -8.36
N GLN A 109 -24.12 -20.44 -9.32
CA GLN A 109 -23.69 -19.24 -10.05
C GLN A 109 -23.39 -18.05 -9.14
N ALA A 110 -24.15 -17.86 -8.07
CA ALA A 110 -23.92 -16.78 -7.09
C ALA A 110 -22.56 -16.89 -6.38
N VAL A 111 -21.98 -18.10 -6.30
CA VAL A 111 -20.63 -18.36 -5.80
C VAL A 111 -19.59 -18.23 -6.92
N GLN A 112 -19.93 -18.62 -8.14
CA GLN A 112 -19.04 -18.55 -9.29
C GLN A 112 -18.71 -17.11 -9.69
N TRP A 113 -19.71 -16.22 -9.71
CA TRP A 113 -19.54 -14.84 -10.19
C TRP A 113 -18.46 -14.05 -9.45
N PRO A 114 -18.44 -13.95 -8.11
CA PRO A 114 -17.37 -13.23 -7.41
C PRO A 114 -15.98 -13.84 -7.64
N ILE A 115 -15.89 -15.16 -7.87
CA ILE A 115 -14.63 -15.83 -8.20
C ILE A 115 -14.16 -15.45 -9.61
N VAL A 116 -15.05 -15.51 -10.60
CA VAL A 116 -14.75 -15.16 -12.01
C VAL A 116 -14.38 -13.69 -12.15
N GLU A 117 -15.13 -12.80 -11.52
CA GLU A 117 -14.84 -11.37 -11.50
C GLU A 117 -13.47 -11.09 -10.88
N THR A 118 -13.19 -11.71 -9.73
CA THR A 118 -11.88 -11.55 -9.06
C THR A 118 -10.73 -12.05 -9.95
N ALA A 119 -10.88 -13.21 -10.61
CA ALA A 119 -9.89 -13.74 -11.53
C ALA A 119 -9.62 -12.78 -12.70
N THR A 120 -10.69 -12.24 -13.30
CA THR A 120 -10.63 -11.30 -14.41
C THR A 120 -9.93 -9.99 -13.98
N GLU A 121 -10.32 -9.44 -12.84
CA GLU A 121 -9.78 -8.19 -12.33
C GLU A 121 -8.30 -8.32 -11.92
N ILE A 122 -7.87 -9.47 -11.37
CA ILE A 122 -6.45 -9.75 -11.09
C ILE A 122 -5.64 -9.75 -12.38
N HIS A 123 -6.14 -10.40 -13.43
CA HIS A 123 -5.47 -10.41 -14.73
C HIS A 123 -5.34 -8.98 -15.28
N ALA A 124 -6.44 -8.22 -15.31
CA ALA A 124 -6.45 -6.84 -15.75
C ALA A 124 -5.48 -5.96 -14.92
N LEU A 125 -5.41 -6.16 -13.60
CA LEU A 125 -4.50 -5.41 -12.74
C LEU A 125 -3.02 -5.72 -13.05
N ARG A 126 -2.69 -6.96 -13.37
CA ARG A 126 -1.31 -7.33 -13.74
C ARG A 126 -0.88 -6.63 -15.02
N GLU A 127 -1.71 -6.65 -16.07
CA GLU A 127 -1.44 -5.96 -17.32
C GLU A 127 -1.33 -4.45 -17.13
N PHE A 128 -2.29 -3.85 -16.39
CA PHE A 128 -2.26 -2.45 -15.99
C PHE A 128 -0.97 -2.07 -15.25
N GLY A 129 -0.58 -2.88 -14.25
CA GLY A 129 0.63 -2.65 -13.46
C GLY A 129 1.89 -2.71 -14.31
N THR A 130 2.01 -3.73 -15.17
CA THR A 130 3.14 -3.91 -16.07
C THR A 130 3.26 -2.75 -17.08
N ALA A 131 2.15 -2.37 -17.69
CA ALA A 131 2.13 -1.27 -18.66
C ALA A 131 2.51 0.07 -18.01
N LEU A 132 1.97 0.38 -16.82
CA LEU A 132 2.28 1.65 -16.14
C LEU A 132 3.71 1.70 -15.60
N LEU A 133 4.24 0.58 -15.09
CA LEU A 133 5.63 0.53 -14.63
C LEU A 133 6.61 0.68 -15.79
N GLY A 134 6.40 -0.04 -16.89
CA GLY A 134 7.23 0.11 -18.09
C GLY A 134 7.21 1.52 -18.67
N ALA A 135 6.03 2.14 -18.73
CA ALA A 135 5.90 3.52 -19.17
C ALA A 135 6.49 4.53 -18.16
N TYR A 136 6.49 4.20 -16.86
CA TYR A 136 7.13 5.02 -15.85
C TYR A 136 8.66 5.02 -16.00
N ASP A 137 9.27 3.82 -16.15
CA ASP A 137 10.72 3.68 -16.30
C ASP A 137 11.27 4.42 -17.54
N SER A 138 10.45 4.58 -18.58
CA SER A 138 10.85 5.32 -19.78
C SER A 138 10.76 6.85 -19.62
N GLU A 139 10.00 7.35 -18.67
CA GLU A 139 9.72 8.79 -18.48
C GLU A 139 10.42 9.40 -17.28
N ALA A 140 10.71 8.61 -16.23
CA ALA A 140 11.27 9.11 -14.99
C ALA A 140 12.02 8.02 -14.21
N ASN A 141 13.03 8.45 -13.45
CA ASN A 141 13.69 7.59 -12.48
C ASN A 141 12.96 7.68 -11.13
N LEU A 142 12.79 6.54 -10.44
CA LEU A 142 12.22 6.51 -9.08
C LEU A 142 12.99 7.35 -8.06
N HIS A 143 14.27 7.60 -8.34
CA HIS A 143 15.14 8.45 -7.52
C HIS A 143 15.02 9.96 -7.84
N ASP A 144 14.33 10.33 -8.93
CA ASP A 144 14.16 11.73 -9.24
C ASP A 144 13.25 12.40 -8.21
N LEU A 145 13.78 13.44 -7.61
CA LEU A 145 13.12 14.20 -6.56
C LEU A 145 11.97 15.05 -7.13
N ARG A 146 12.08 15.44 -8.39
CA ARG A 146 11.05 16.20 -9.12
C ARG A 146 10.49 15.37 -10.26
N GLN A 147 9.47 14.57 -9.94
CA GLN A 147 8.79 13.74 -10.92
C GLN A 147 7.96 14.58 -11.90
N PRO A 148 8.00 14.31 -13.22
CA PRO A 148 7.08 14.92 -14.19
C PRO A 148 5.61 14.62 -13.82
N ALA A 149 4.70 15.46 -14.27
CA ALA A 149 3.26 15.32 -13.97
C ALA A 149 2.69 13.96 -14.41
N THR A 150 3.12 13.48 -15.58
CA THR A 150 2.73 12.16 -16.13
C THR A 150 3.19 11.01 -15.24
N ALA A 151 4.43 11.04 -14.75
CA ALA A 151 4.98 10.03 -13.85
C ALA A 151 4.27 10.04 -12.49
N ARG A 152 4.04 11.21 -11.90
CA ARG A 152 3.28 11.35 -10.65
C ARG A 152 1.87 10.78 -10.78
N ARG A 153 1.20 11.00 -11.93
CA ARG A 153 -0.11 10.44 -12.23
C ARG A 153 -0.07 8.92 -12.26
N LYS A 154 0.91 8.32 -12.96
CA LYS A 154 1.08 6.86 -13.04
C LYS A 154 1.32 6.24 -11.67
N LEU A 155 2.22 6.80 -10.86
CA LEU A 155 2.47 6.33 -9.49
C LEU A 155 1.22 6.42 -8.61
N SER A 156 0.44 7.49 -8.74
CA SER A 156 -0.82 7.62 -8.01
C SER A 156 -1.85 6.58 -8.43
N MET A 157 -1.93 6.25 -9.73
CA MET A 157 -2.79 5.17 -10.24
C MET A 157 -2.34 3.80 -9.75
N LEU A 158 -1.02 3.53 -9.78
CA LEU A 158 -0.42 2.28 -9.28
C LEU A 158 -0.63 2.08 -7.78
N LYS A 159 -0.86 3.14 -7.03
CA LYS A 159 -1.13 3.07 -5.60
C LYS A 159 -2.61 2.82 -5.28
N TYR A 160 -3.50 3.73 -5.69
CA TYR A 160 -4.87 3.69 -5.17
C TYR A 160 -5.72 2.58 -5.80
N TYR A 161 -5.62 2.38 -7.11
CA TYR A 161 -6.48 1.44 -7.82
C TYR A 161 -6.27 -0.02 -7.40
N PRO A 162 -5.02 -0.53 -7.30
CA PRO A 162 -4.78 -1.87 -6.79
C PRO A 162 -5.29 -2.10 -5.37
N GLU A 163 -5.15 -1.10 -4.51
CA GLU A 163 -5.57 -1.21 -3.11
C GLU A 163 -7.10 -1.23 -2.95
N ASP A 164 -7.82 -0.44 -3.76
CA ASP A 164 -9.28 -0.50 -3.82
C ASP A 164 -9.74 -1.88 -4.33
N ARG A 165 -9.13 -2.40 -5.41
CA ARG A 165 -9.44 -3.76 -5.91
C ARG A 165 -9.15 -4.85 -4.89
N LEU A 166 -8.00 -4.80 -4.21
CA LEU A 166 -7.66 -5.79 -3.19
C LEU A 166 -8.70 -5.84 -2.06
N PHE A 167 -9.22 -4.68 -1.65
CA PHE A 167 -10.26 -4.60 -0.64
C PHE A 167 -11.55 -5.28 -1.10
N ASP A 168 -12.00 -5.02 -2.33
CA ASP A 168 -13.18 -5.65 -2.91
C ASP A 168 -13.00 -7.18 -3.04
N TRP A 169 -11.82 -7.64 -3.45
CA TRP A 169 -11.52 -9.08 -3.55
C TRP A 169 -11.49 -9.76 -2.18
N ALA A 170 -10.98 -9.10 -1.16
CA ALA A 170 -10.95 -9.64 0.18
C ALA A 170 -12.36 -9.75 0.79
N ASP A 171 -13.23 -8.79 0.52
CA ASP A 171 -14.64 -8.83 0.89
C ASP A 171 -15.37 -10.01 0.21
N ARG A 172 -15.21 -10.15 -1.12
CA ARG A 172 -15.74 -11.28 -1.89
C ARG A 172 -15.25 -12.63 -1.35
N ALA A 173 -13.96 -12.72 -0.98
CA ALA A 173 -13.39 -13.96 -0.46
C ALA A 173 -13.99 -14.33 0.90
N ILE A 174 -14.20 -13.37 1.80
CA ILE A 174 -14.90 -13.59 3.06
C ILE A 174 -16.34 -14.08 2.77
N GLN A 175 -17.04 -13.44 1.85
CA GLN A 175 -18.42 -13.80 1.50
C GLN A 175 -18.51 -15.23 0.94
N VAL A 176 -17.60 -15.63 0.04
CA VAL A 176 -17.56 -16.99 -0.53
C VAL A 176 -17.25 -18.04 0.55
N LEU A 177 -16.33 -17.76 1.47
CA LEU A 177 -15.98 -18.66 2.56
C LEU A 177 -17.01 -18.65 3.71
N GLY A 178 -17.91 -17.67 3.74
CA GLY A 178 -18.92 -17.51 4.78
C GLY A 178 -18.30 -17.37 6.18
N GLY A 179 -18.90 -18.01 7.19
CA GLY A 179 -18.40 -17.95 8.57
C GLY A 179 -16.93 -18.38 8.72
N TYR A 180 -16.45 -19.30 7.89
CA TYR A 180 -15.04 -19.71 7.87
C TYR A 180 -14.11 -18.57 7.41
N GLY A 181 -14.57 -17.71 6.49
CA GLY A 181 -13.85 -16.53 6.04
C GLY A 181 -13.61 -15.47 7.12
N LEU A 182 -14.43 -15.46 8.17
CA LEU A 182 -14.27 -14.56 9.33
C LEU A 182 -13.27 -15.09 10.36
N MET A 183 -12.89 -16.36 10.26
CA MET A 183 -11.96 -17.00 11.21
C MET A 183 -10.51 -16.84 10.74
N ARG A 184 -9.58 -16.71 11.69
CA ARG A 184 -8.13 -16.71 11.39
C ARG A 184 -7.69 -17.95 10.60
N ALA A 185 -8.29 -19.13 10.90
CA ALA A 185 -8.03 -20.38 10.19
C ALA A 185 -8.40 -20.30 8.70
N GLY A 186 -9.37 -19.50 8.32
CA GLY A 186 -9.74 -19.23 6.92
C GLY A 186 -8.68 -18.49 6.13
N GLY A 187 -7.86 -17.65 6.82
CA GLY A 187 -6.72 -16.94 6.27
C GLY A 187 -7.06 -15.69 5.46
N VAL A 188 -8.29 -15.55 4.99
CA VAL A 188 -8.71 -14.42 4.12
C VAL A 188 -9.00 -13.14 4.91
N GLU A 189 -9.44 -13.25 6.16
CA GLU A 189 -9.73 -12.11 7.03
C GLU A 189 -8.49 -11.23 7.27
N ARG A 190 -7.30 -11.83 7.32
CA ARG A 190 -6.05 -11.08 7.46
C ARG A 190 -5.81 -10.19 6.23
N VAL A 191 -6.08 -10.70 5.03
CA VAL A 191 -5.94 -9.92 3.80
C VAL A 191 -6.95 -8.77 3.77
N PHE A 192 -8.17 -8.99 4.27
CA PHE A 192 -9.17 -7.92 4.39
C PHE A 192 -8.69 -6.77 5.30
N ARG A 193 -8.12 -7.09 6.46
CA ARG A 193 -7.54 -6.09 7.37
C ARG A 193 -6.36 -5.36 6.75
N VAL A 194 -5.47 -6.10 6.07
CA VAL A 194 -4.34 -5.52 5.32
C VAL A 194 -4.85 -4.59 4.22
N ALA A 195 -5.80 -5.04 3.40
CA ALA A 195 -6.35 -4.26 2.30
C ALA A 195 -6.99 -2.94 2.79
N ARG A 196 -7.72 -3.00 3.92
CA ARG A 196 -8.29 -1.80 4.53
C ARG A 196 -7.20 -0.82 5.01
N ASN A 197 -6.15 -1.34 5.61
CA ASN A 197 -5.03 -0.54 6.08
C ASN A 197 -4.27 0.13 4.92
N LEU A 198 -4.01 -0.59 3.83
CA LEU A 198 -3.19 -0.10 2.71
C LEU A 198 -3.72 1.19 2.07
N ARG A 199 -5.02 1.44 2.11
CA ARG A 199 -5.67 2.63 1.55
C ARG A 199 -5.30 3.94 2.26
N ILE A 200 -4.60 3.88 3.40
CA ILE A 200 -4.27 5.04 4.25
C ILE A 200 -2.80 5.47 4.12
N PRO A 201 -1.78 4.63 4.38
CA PRO A 201 -0.39 5.05 4.37
C PRO A 201 0.13 5.40 2.96
N ALA A 202 1.21 6.15 2.91
CA ALA A 202 1.85 6.68 1.70
C ALA A 202 0.93 7.61 0.85
N GLY A 203 0.00 8.28 1.52
CA GLY A 203 -1.03 9.14 0.94
C GLY A 203 -2.31 8.36 0.61
N THR A 204 -3.42 8.78 1.21
CA THR A 204 -4.71 8.10 1.09
C THR A 204 -5.21 8.01 -0.36
N THR A 205 -6.21 7.15 -0.60
CA THR A 205 -6.91 7.07 -1.90
C THR A 205 -7.35 8.45 -2.40
N GLU A 206 -7.85 9.31 -1.52
CA GLU A 206 -8.31 10.68 -1.83
C GLU A 206 -7.14 11.57 -2.26
N VAL A 207 -6.01 11.49 -1.56
CA VAL A 207 -4.78 12.23 -1.92
C VAL A 207 -4.26 11.79 -3.28
N GLN A 208 -4.30 10.48 -3.59
CA GLN A 208 -3.90 10.00 -4.92
C GLN A 208 -4.84 10.51 -6.01
N LYS A 209 -6.15 10.43 -5.80
CA LYS A 209 -7.16 10.94 -6.74
C LYS A 209 -7.01 12.45 -6.96
N ARG A 210 -6.76 13.23 -5.90
CA ARG A 210 -6.44 14.66 -5.99
C ARG A 210 -5.19 14.91 -6.83
N THR A 211 -4.12 14.13 -6.62
CA THR A 211 -2.90 14.25 -7.44
C THR A 211 -3.19 13.99 -8.91
N ILE A 212 -3.98 12.96 -9.22
CA ILE A 212 -4.39 12.67 -10.60
C ILE A 212 -5.19 13.83 -11.18
N ALA A 213 -6.20 14.32 -10.46
CA ALA A 213 -7.04 15.43 -10.89
C ALA A 213 -6.21 16.67 -11.27
N LYS A 214 -5.26 17.06 -10.40
CA LYS A 214 -4.31 18.15 -10.69
C LYS A 214 -3.51 17.95 -11.98
N THR A 215 -3.05 16.72 -12.23
CA THR A 215 -2.28 16.40 -13.45
C THR A 215 -3.15 16.36 -14.71
N LEU A 216 -4.47 16.34 -14.55
CA LEU A 216 -5.46 16.44 -15.64
C LEU A 216 -6.00 17.87 -15.82
N GLY A 217 -5.52 18.85 -15.02
CA GLY A 217 -5.97 20.24 -15.08
C GLY A 217 -7.30 20.51 -14.36
N LEU A 218 -7.71 19.62 -13.46
CA LEU A 218 -8.91 19.78 -12.64
C LEU A 218 -8.52 20.35 -11.26
N GLU A 219 -8.33 21.64 -11.16
CA GLU A 219 -8.07 22.37 -9.89
C GLU A 219 -9.16 23.40 -9.63
#